data_06716de0d09caee12ceb53d018d5f8fe
#
_entry.id   06716de0d09caee12ceb53d018d5f8fe
#
_cell.length_a   1.000
_cell.length_b   1.000
_cell.length_c   1.000
_cell.angle_alpha   90.00
_cell.angle_beta   90.00
_cell.angle_gamma   90.00
#
_symmetry.space_group_name_H-M   'P 1'
#
loop_
_entity.id
_entity.type
_entity.pdbx_description
1 polymer ?
#
loop_
_entity_poly.entity_id
_entity_poly.type
_entity_poly.pdbx_seq_one_letter_code
_entity_poly.pdbx_strand_id
1 'polypeptide(L)' 'GNQIDKAVNNTTGERITVRLDQKRNGTRNYTVVQVASRNNPIQVGQRVRVIIGNNGSRVLAY' A
#
# COMPACT_ATOMS: atom_id res chain seq x y z
N GLY A 1 -4.63 -3.16 12.11
CA GLY A 1 -4.09 -3.51 10.81
C GLY A 1 -3.27 -2.39 10.21
N ASN A 2 -2.68 -2.65 9.06
CA ASN A 2 -1.89 -1.66 8.33
C ASN A 2 -2.80 -0.57 7.77
N GLN A 3 -2.29 0.66 7.71
CA GLN A 3 -3.05 1.80 7.21
C GLN A 3 -2.29 2.51 6.10
N ILE A 4 -3.04 3.09 5.18
CA ILE A 4 -2.45 3.94 4.14
C ILE A 4 -2.05 5.26 4.77
N ASP A 5 -0.77 5.60 4.68
CA ASP A 5 -0.24 6.87 5.14
C ASP A 5 -0.23 7.92 4.04
N LYS A 6 0.06 7.49 2.81
CA LYS A 6 0.13 8.37 1.66
C LYS A 6 -0.16 7.60 0.38
N ALA A 7 -0.87 8.22 -0.54
CA ALA A 7 -1.12 7.63 -1.85
C ALA A 7 -0.98 8.71 -2.92
N VAL A 8 -0.18 8.43 -3.94
CA VAL A 8 0.04 9.35 -5.06
C VAL A 8 -0.29 8.61 -6.35
N ASN A 9 -1.26 9.13 -7.09
CA ASN A 9 -1.64 8.57 -8.38
C ASN A 9 -0.89 9.26 -9.51
N ASN A 10 -0.50 8.49 -10.49
CA ASN A 10 0.05 9.03 -11.73
C ASN A 10 -0.50 8.23 -12.92
N THR A 11 -0.04 8.54 -14.12
CA THR A 11 -0.58 7.93 -15.34
C THR A 11 -0.25 6.45 -15.48
N THR A 12 0.78 5.97 -14.80
CA THR A 12 1.24 4.58 -14.93
C THR A 12 0.85 3.69 -13.75
N GLY A 13 0.31 4.30 -12.67
CA GLY A 13 -0.06 3.52 -11.49
C GLY A 13 -0.18 4.41 -10.27
N GLU A 14 -0.10 3.82 -9.10
CA GLU A 14 -0.11 4.59 -7.87
C GLU A 14 1.02 4.13 -6.95
N ARG A 15 1.57 5.10 -6.24
CA ARG A 15 2.57 4.85 -5.20
C ARG A 15 1.88 4.97 -3.86
N ILE A 16 1.92 3.91 -3.09
CA ILE A 16 1.22 3.83 -1.82
C ILE A 16 2.23 3.65 -0.72
N THR A 17 2.21 4.54 0.26
CA THR A 17 3.01 4.37 1.47
C THR A 17 2.09 3.85 2.56
N VAL A 18 2.43 2.67 3.07
CA VAL A 18 1.66 1.98 4.10
C VAL A 18 2.38 2.10 5.42
N ARG A 19 1.64 2.45 6.46
CA ARG A 19 2.13 2.41 7.82
C ARG A 19 1.81 1.04 8.41
N LEU A 20 2.85 0.30 8.73
CA LEU A 20 2.72 -1.05 9.26
C LEU A 20 2.43 -1.03 10.75
N ASP A 21 1.61 -1.96 11.21
CA ASP A 21 1.38 -2.14 12.65
C ASP A 21 2.62 -2.61 13.37
N GLN A 22 3.37 -3.47 12.70
CA GLN A 22 4.62 -4.03 13.25
C GLN A 22 5.76 -3.64 12.35
N LYS A 23 6.89 -3.32 12.95
CA LYS A 23 8.10 -2.99 12.19
C LYS A 23 8.55 -4.17 11.36
N ARG A 24 8.98 -3.87 10.14
CA ARG A 24 9.61 -4.83 9.25
C ARG A 24 11.01 -4.30 8.91
N ASN A 25 12.03 -5.07 9.22
CA ASN A 25 13.43 -4.66 9.01
C ASN A 25 13.72 -3.31 9.67
N GLY A 26 13.12 -3.08 10.85
CA GLY A 26 13.33 -1.84 11.59
C GLY A 26 12.54 -0.65 11.13
N THR A 27 11.65 -0.80 10.15
CA THR A 27 10.87 0.31 9.62
C THR A 27 9.37 0.01 9.68
N ARG A 28 8.57 1.06 9.91
CA ARG A 28 7.12 0.96 9.87
C ARG A 28 6.52 1.39 8.54
N ASN A 29 7.28 2.10 7.71
CA ASN A 29 6.77 2.57 6.42
C ASN A 29 7.19 1.61 5.32
N TYR A 30 6.23 1.28 4.46
CA TYR A 30 6.47 0.40 3.34
C TYR A 30 5.80 0.97 2.10
N THR A 31 6.55 1.11 1.02
CA THR A 31 6.06 1.72 -0.21
C THR A 31 5.83 0.66 -1.27
N VAL A 32 4.65 0.70 -1.87
CA VAL A 32 4.25 -0.20 -2.95
C VAL A 32 3.83 0.63 -4.15
N VAL A 33 4.29 0.22 -5.33
CA VAL A 33 3.85 0.82 -6.60
C VAL A 33 3.04 -0.23 -7.33
N GLN A 34 1.80 0.08 -7.65
CA GLN A 34 0.89 -0.86 -8.30
C GLN A 34 -0.06 -0.13 -9.23
N VAL A 35 -0.72 -0.89 -10.10
CA VAL A 35 -1.74 -0.34 -10.98
C VAL A 35 -2.95 0.06 -10.14
N ALA A 36 -3.43 1.29 -10.35
CA ALA A 36 -4.59 1.78 -9.62
C ALA A 36 -5.84 1.01 -10.01
N SER A 37 -6.68 0.69 -9.02
CA SER A 37 -7.95 0.03 -9.25
C SER A 37 -9.08 1.05 -9.28
N ARG A 38 -9.86 1.06 -10.35
CA ARG A 38 -11.01 1.95 -10.46
C ARG A 38 -12.14 1.55 -9.53
N ASN A 39 -12.28 0.25 -9.29
CA ASN A 39 -13.39 -0.29 -8.50
C ASN A 39 -13.12 -0.23 -7.01
N ASN A 40 -11.86 -0.19 -6.62
CA ASN A 40 -11.47 -0.19 -5.21
C ASN A 40 -10.37 0.84 -4.99
N PRO A 41 -10.70 2.13 -5.07
CA PRO A 41 -9.70 3.18 -4.84
C PRO A 41 -9.20 3.11 -3.40
N ILE A 42 -7.90 3.35 -3.24
CA ILE A 42 -7.24 3.33 -1.95
C ILE A 42 -7.13 4.77 -1.45
N GLN A 43 -7.50 4.98 -0.19
CA GLN A 43 -7.53 6.31 0.42
C GLN A 43 -6.64 6.35 1.67
N VAL A 44 -6.09 7.53 1.93
CA VAL A 44 -5.30 7.76 3.15
C VAL A 44 -6.16 7.45 4.37
N GLY A 45 -5.58 6.76 5.33
CA GLY A 45 -6.26 6.32 6.55
C GLY A 45 -6.96 4.99 6.43
N GLN A 46 -7.11 4.47 5.22
CA GLN A 46 -7.78 3.20 4.99
C GLN A 46 -6.95 2.04 5.51
N ARG A 47 -7.61 1.04 6.09
CA ARG A 47 -6.96 -0.20 6.50
C ARG A 47 -6.74 -1.10 5.31
N VAL A 48 -5.58 -1.70 5.23
CA VAL A 48 -5.21 -2.52 4.09
C VAL A 48 -4.39 -3.73 4.52
N ARG A 49 -4.29 -4.67 3.60
CA ARG A 49 -3.36 -5.79 3.69
C ARG A 49 -2.22 -5.55 2.73
N VAL A 50 -1.01 -5.83 3.17
CA VAL A 50 0.16 -5.81 2.30
C VAL A 50 0.55 -7.26 2.04
N ILE A 51 0.56 -7.63 0.76
CA ILE A 51 0.93 -8.98 0.34
C ILE A 51 2.27 -8.90 -0.34
N ILE A 52 3.23 -9.66 0.16
CA ILE A 52 4.59 -9.67 -0.36
C ILE A 52 4.84 -11.03 -0.99
N GLY A 53 5.10 -11.05 -2.28
CA GLY A 53 5.36 -12.25 -3.03
C GLY A 53 6.68 -12.19 -3.77
N ASN A 54 7.00 -13.27 -4.48
CA ASN A 54 8.24 -13.37 -5.24
C ASN A 54 8.31 -12.37 -6.39
N ASN A 55 7.16 -11.95 -6.91
CA ASN A 55 7.07 -11.03 -8.04
C ASN A 55 6.77 -9.61 -7.61
N GLY A 56 6.89 -9.31 -6.33
CA GLY A 56 6.65 -7.98 -5.81
C GLY A 56 5.58 -7.96 -4.74
N SER A 57 5.17 -6.76 -4.38
CA SER A 57 4.22 -6.51 -3.31
C SER A 57 2.97 -5.84 -3.86
N ARG A 58 1.85 -6.05 -3.16
CA ARG A 58 0.62 -5.35 -3.49
C ARG A 58 -0.15 -5.00 -2.22
N VAL A 59 -0.95 -3.95 -2.33
CA VAL A 59 -1.81 -3.48 -1.26
C VAL A 59 -3.25 -3.76 -1.66
N LEU A 60 -3.99 -4.40 -0.76
CA LEU A 60 -5.40 -4.72 -0.96
C LEU A 60 -6.23 -4.07 0.14
N ALA A 61 -7.42 -3.60 -0.22
CA ALA A 61 -8.37 -3.13 0.78
C ALA A 61 -8.68 -4.27 1.76
N TYR A 62 -8.81 -3.89 3.00
CA TYR A 62 -9.03 -4.87 4.08
C TYR A 62 -10.42 -5.47 4.02
#